data_b1912c3b937512e58110a22b0beba7e6
#
_entry.id   b1912c3b937512e58110a22b0beba7e6
#
_cell.length_a   1.000
_cell.length_b   1.000
_cell.length_c   1.000
_cell.angle_alpha   90.00
_cell.angle_beta   90.00
_cell.angle_gamma   90.00
#
_symmetry.space_group_name_H-M   'P 1'
#
loop_
_entity.id
_entity.type
_entity.pdbx_description
1 polymer ?
#
loop_
_entity_poly.entity_id
_entity_poly.type
_entity_poly.pdbx_seq_one_letter_code
_entity_poly.pdbx_strand_id
1 'polypeptide(L)'
;FLQIMNRPKRYLSRDSLCDATVAFDEWIKLFDEKPWIAERIEKLEYDMKLISRMNPYASINYIRRGIGYDDFLAEYAEYRNINKEDLFDILDEIQSGAKGFATYEEWYEHIKEYTKQMKLMALSKESDPNAVTLATLHSSKGLEFENVYIIDANEGIMPYKKAVLEKDIEEERRLFYVG
;
A
#
# COMPACT_ATOMS: atom_id res chain seq x y z
N PHE A 1 9.15 15.79 0.48
CA PHE A 1 9.34 15.74 1.94
C PHE A 1 8.06 16.11 2.69
N LEU A 2 7.35 17.18 2.33
CA LEU A 2 6.12 17.65 2.98
C LEU A 2 5.02 16.57 3.14
N GLN A 3 5.01 15.57 2.27
CA GLN A 3 4.04 14.46 2.34
C GLN A 3 4.33 13.48 3.48
N ILE A 4 5.60 13.37 3.91
CA ILE A 4 6.05 12.38 4.90
C ILE A 4 6.32 12.98 6.28
N MET A 5 6.63 14.28 6.37
CA MET A 5 7.09 14.90 7.62
C MET A 5 6.13 14.72 8.81
N ASN A 6 4.83 14.64 8.55
CA ASN A 6 3.78 14.43 9.53
C ASN A 6 2.99 13.11 9.35
N ARG A 7 3.61 12.10 8.76
CA ARG A 7 3.04 10.75 8.61
C ARG A 7 4.04 9.70 9.06
N PRO A 8 3.94 9.19 10.28
CA PRO A 8 2.93 9.48 11.33
C PRO A 8 3.00 10.92 11.88
N LYS A 9 2.00 11.26 12.69
CA LYS A 9 1.81 12.61 13.23
C LYS A 9 3.01 13.05 14.06
N ARG A 10 3.71 14.12 13.64
CA ARG A 10 4.83 14.74 14.38
C ARG A 10 4.52 16.17 14.79
N TYR A 11 3.39 16.73 14.30
CA TYR A 11 2.98 18.12 14.60
C TYR A 11 4.03 19.17 14.23
N LEU A 12 4.74 18.95 13.13
CA LEU A 12 5.70 19.88 12.58
C LEU A 12 4.99 20.86 11.64
N SER A 13 5.24 22.18 11.80
CA SER A 13 4.68 23.18 10.91
C SER A 13 5.29 23.11 9.51
N ARG A 14 4.47 23.19 8.49
CA ARG A 14 4.93 23.25 7.10
C ARG A 14 5.67 24.56 6.82
N ASP A 15 5.25 25.64 7.47
CA ASP A 15 5.83 26.98 7.30
C ASP A 15 7.25 27.09 7.85
N SER A 16 7.70 26.09 8.62
CA SER A 16 9.09 26.03 9.09
C SER A 16 10.07 25.50 8.03
N LEU A 17 9.56 25.04 6.88
CA LEU A 17 10.34 24.58 5.73
C LEU A 17 10.25 25.63 4.61
N CYS A 18 11.19 26.53 4.56
CA CYS A 18 11.21 27.65 3.61
C CYS A 18 11.98 27.31 2.32
N ASP A 19 12.91 26.36 2.38
CA ASP A 19 13.84 26.06 1.30
C ASP A 19 13.47 24.81 0.51
N ALA A 20 13.98 24.72 -0.73
CA ALA A 20 13.79 23.57 -1.61
C ALA A 20 14.48 22.30 -1.08
N THR A 21 15.50 22.46 -0.27
CA THR A 21 16.26 21.38 0.41
C THR A 21 16.10 21.49 1.92
N VAL A 22 15.98 20.34 2.60
CA VAL A 22 15.84 20.30 4.05
C VAL A 22 17.23 20.19 4.69
N ALA A 23 17.68 21.26 5.32
CA ALA A 23 18.86 21.29 6.17
C ALA A 23 18.42 21.05 7.63
N PHE A 24 18.56 19.82 8.12
CA PHE A 24 18.08 19.43 9.45
C PHE A 24 18.70 20.27 10.57
N ASP A 25 20.03 20.52 10.52
CA ASP A 25 20.74 21.31 11.52
C ASP A 25 20.20 22.75 11.62
N GLU A 26 19.84 23.35 10.49
CA GLU A 26 19.26 24.69 10.44
C GLU A 26 17.81 24.67 10.91
N TRP A 27 17.08 23.64 10.52
CA TRP A 27 15.69 23.47 10.93
C TRP A 27 15.55 23.25 12.43
N ILE A 28 16.43 22.49 13.07
CA ILE A 28 16.48 22.28 14.51
C ILE A 28 16.71 23.61 15.23
N LYS A 29 17.67 24.44 14.77
CA LYS A 29 17.98 25.73 15.36
C LYS A 29 16.83 26.72 15.37
N LEU A 30 15.89 26.62 14.43
CA LEU A 30 14.68 27.45 14.45
C LEU A 30 13.79 27.20 15.69
N PHE A 31 14.02 26.09 16.39
CA PHE A 31 13.22 25.68 17.54
C PHE A 31 14.01 25.57 18.85
N ASP A 32 15.11 26.31 18.99
CA ASP A 32 15.91 26.34 20.21
C ASP A 32 15.09 26.64 21.48
N GLU A 33 14.06 27.48 21.37
CA GLU A 33 13.13 27.78 22.45
C GLU A 33 12.04 26.72 22.67
N LYS A 34 11.96 25.72 21.79
CA LYS A 34 10.93 24.64 21.82
C LYS A 34 11.58 23.26 21.68
N PRO A 35 12.33 22.81 22.70
CA PRO A 35 13.13 21.58 22.59
C PRO A 35 12.31 20.34 22.20
N TRP A 36 11.03 20.28 22.55
CA TRP A 36 10.17 19.17 22.15
C TRP A 36 9.88 19.10 20.64
N ILE A 37 10.00 20.24 19.91
CA ILE A 37 9.89 20.25 18.43
C ILE A 37 11.23 19.85 17.84
N ALA A 38 12.34 20.40 18.36
CA ALA A 38 13.70 20.05 17.95
C ALA A 38 13.93 18.53 18.05
N GLU A 39 13.58 17.91 19.17
CA GLU A 39 13.67 16.45 19.39
C GLU A 39 12.91 15.64 18.33
N ARG A 40 11.74 16.11 17.91
CA ARG A 40 10.96 15.43 16.85
C ARG A 40 11.63 15.54 15.48
N ILE A 41 12.30 16.66 15.22
CA ILE A 41 13.06 16.87 13.98
C ILE A 41 14.32 16.01 13.98
N GLU A 42 15.05 15.97 15.10
CA GLU A 42 16.22 15.10 15.29
C GLU A 42 15.86 13.62 15.10
N LYS A 43 14.73 13.20 15.70
CA LYS A 43 14.23 11.83 15.48
C LYS A 43 13.91 11.55 14.03
N LEU A 44 13.28 12.47 13.33
CA LEU A 44 12.98 12.31 11.90
C LEU A 44 14.27 12.21 11.07
N GLU A 45 15.28 13.05 11.38
CA GLU A 45 16.60 12.97 10.74
C GLU A 45 17.27 11.62 10.98
N TYR A 46 17.25 11.15 12.22
CA TYR A 46 17.78 9.84 12.59
C TYR A 46 17.09 8.72 11.82
N ASP A 47 15.76 8.72 11.79
CA ASP A 47 14.96 7.74 11.07
C ASP A 47 15.33 7.73 9.57
N MET A 48 15.47 8.90 8.94
CA MET A 48 15.86 9.04 7.53
C MET A 48 17.28 8.50 7.27
N LYS A 49 18.23 8.84 8.14
CA LYS A 49 19.62 8.32 8.06
C LYS A 49 19.67 6.79 8.23
N LEU A 50 18.82 6.25 9.09
CA LEU A 50 18.75 4.82 9.31
C LEU A 50 18.15 4.09 8.09
N ILE A 51 17.02 4.57 7.58
CA ILE A 51 16.34 4.03 6.41
C ILE A 51 17.27 4.04 5.19
N SER A 52 18.04 5.10 4.97
CA SER A 52 18.95 5.20 3.82
C SER A 52 20.03 4.12 3.76
N ARG A 53 20.26 3.41 4.87
CA ARG A 53 21.25 2.30 4.98
C ARG A 53 20.61 0.92 4.90
N MET A 54 19.29 0.84 4.85
CA MET A 54 18.54 -0.41 4.80
C MET A 54 18.18 -0.77 3.37
N ASN A 55 17.98 -2.06 3.10
CA ASN A 55 17.31 -2.49 1.88
C ASN A 55 15.80 -2.16 1.90
N PRO A 56 15.11 -2.18 0.77
CA PRO A 56 13.70 -1.78 0.69
C PRO A 56 12.78 -2.53 1.67
N TYR A 57 12.94 -3.85 1.78
CA TYR A 57 12.12 -4.67 2.69
C TYR A 57 12.31 -4.28 4.16
N ALA A 58 13.56 -4.13 4.60
CA ALA A 58 13.88 -3.75 5.98
C ALA A 58 13.40 -2.33 6.28
N SER A 59 13.48 -1.42 5.33
CA SER A 59 12.99 -0.05 5.45
C SER A 59 11.50 0.02 5.64
N ILE A 60 10.74 -0.72 4.83
CA ILE A 60 9.28 -0.78 4.98
C ILE A 60 8.92 -1.33 6.36
N ASN A 61 9.58 -2.40 6.80
CA ASN A 61 9.34 -2.96 8.12
C ASN A 61 9.65 -1.94 9.25
N TYR A 62 10.74 -1.19 9.12
CA TYR A 62 11.10 -0.16 10.08
C TYR A 62 10.10 1.01 10.09
N ILE A 63 9.66 1.47 8.91
CA ILE A 63 8.62 2.50 8.79
C ILE A 63 7.33 2.05 9.46
N ARG A 64 6.90 0.82 9.22
CA ARG A 64 5.68 0.26 9.77
C ARG A 64 5.73 0.16 11.30
N ARG A 65 6.77 -0.48 11.84
CA ARG A 65 6.84 -0.88 13.25
C ARG A 65 7.74 0.02 14.09
N GLY A 66 8.90 0.43 13.56
CA GLY A 66 9.87 1.27 14.28
C GLY A 66 9.43 2.74 14.36
N ILE A 67 8.86 3.27 13.28
CA ILE A 67 8.34 4.64 13.23
C ILE A 67 6.87 4.70 13.69
N GLY A 68 6.14 3.56 13.68
CA GLY A 68 4.74 3.50 14.09
C GLY A 68 3.75 3.88 12.98
N TYR A 69 4.06 3.53 11.73
CA TYR A 69 3.16 3.84 10.62
C TYR A 69 1.91 2.96 10.62
N ASP A 70 2.00 1.71 11.12
CA ASP A 70 0.85 0.82 11.27
C ASP A 70 -0.16 1.40 12.29
N ASP A 71 0.31 1.98 13.41
CA ASP A 71 -0.55 2.65 14.38
C ASP A 71 -1.23 3.89 13.78
N PHE A 72 -0.47 4.69 13.01
CA PHE A 72 -1.03 5.83 12.28
C PHE A 72 -2.12 5.41 11.29
N LEU A 73 -1.93 4.29 10.57
CA LEU A 73 -2.94 3.79 9.63
C LEU A 73 -4.17 3.24 10.34
N ALA A 74 -4.01 2.62 11.51
CA ALA A 74 -5.14 2.17 12.31
C ALA A 74 -6.02 3.37 12.76
N GLU A 75 -5.39 4.45 13.27
CA GLU A 75 -6.11 5.69 13.59
C GLU A 75 -6.76 6.33 12.36
N TYR A 76 -6.08 6.31 11.22
CA TYR A 76 -6.61 6.84 9.96
C TYR A 76 -7.81 6.05 9.48
N ALA A 77 -7.76 4.72 9.57
CA ALA A 77 -8.85 3.83 9.19
C ALA A 77 -10.10 4.08 10.05
N GLU A 78 -9.92 4.22 11.36
CA GLU A 78 -10.99 4.55 12.29
C GLU A 78 -11.62 5.92 11.95
N TYR A 79 -10.80 6.94 11.77
CA TYR A 79 -11.27 8.28 11.40
C TYR A 79 -12.05 8.30 10.08
N ARG A 80 -11.64 7.51 9.10
CA ARG A 80 -12.26 7.44 7.75
C ARG A 80 -13.37 6.40 7.66
N ASN A 81 -13.61 5.64 8.72
CA ASN A 81 -14.56 4.52 8.77
C ASN A 81 -14.32 3.50 7.64
N ILE A 82 -13.05 3.13 7.45
CA ILE A 82 -12.62 2.08 6.53
C ILE A 82 -12.01 0.92 7.31
N ASN A 83 -12.01 -0.26 6.70
CA ASN A 83 -11.43 -1.43 7.34
C ASN A 83 -9.90 -1.31 7.39
N LYS A 84 -9.30 -1.41 8.56
CA LYS A 84 -7.84 -1.32 8.74
C LYS A 84 -7.11 -2.52 8.15
N GLU A 85 -7.73 -3.69 8.15
CA GLU A 85 -7.17 -4.92 7.57
C GLU A 85 -6.89 -4.74 6.08
N ASP A 86 -7.80 -4.08 5.34
CA ASP A 86 -7.62 -3.81 3.91
C ASP A 86 -6.37 -2.93 3.65
N LEU A 87 -6.05 -2.00 4.57
CA LEU A 87 -4.84 -1.18 4.49
C LEU A 87 -3.57 -1.97 4.84
N PHE A 88 -3.66 -2.84 5.83
CA PHE A 88 -2.54 -3.69 6.23
C PHE A 88 -2.21 -4.73 5.17
N ASP A 89 -3.21 -5.33 4.53
CA ASP A 89 -3.04 -6.26 3.42
C ASP A 89 -2.24 -5.59 2.27
N ILE A 90 -2.58 -4.34 1.92
CA ILE A 90 -1.83 -3.57 0.93
C ILE A 90 -0.37 -3.35 1.35
N LEU A 91 -0.12 -3.02 2.63
CA LEU A 91 1.24 -2.84 3.13
C LEU A 91 2.03 -4.14 3.15
N ASP A 92 1.38 -5.25 3.49
CA ASP A 92 2.00 -6.58 3.48
C ASP A 92 2.39 -6.98 2.06
N GLU A 93 1.56 -6.67 1.07
CA GLU A 93 1.86 -6.90 -0.34
C GLU A 93 3.03 -6.05 -0.83
N ILE A 94 3.03 -4.74 -0.53
CA ILE A 94 4.14 -3.83 -0.85
C ILE A 94 5.44 -4.31 -0.19
N GLN A 95 5.40 -4.68 1.08
CA GLN A 95 6.56 -5.17 1.81
C GLN A 95 7.06 -6.50 1.23
N SER A 96 6.15 -7.39 0.87
CA SER A 96 6.49 -8.68 0.24
C SER A 96 7.08 -8.47 -1.15
N GLY A 97 6.55 -7.55 -1.94
CA GLY A 97 7.08 -7.18 -3.25
C GLY A 97 8.46 -6.53 -3.21
N ALA A 98 8.88 -6.02 -2.05
CA ALA A 98 10.23 -5.47 -1.84
C ALA A 98 11.28 -6.55 -1.47
N LYS A 99 10.85 -7.81 -1.25
CA LYS A 99 11.77 -8.92 -0.95
C LYS A 99 12.69 -9.21 -2.15
N GLY A 100 13.94 -9.45 -1.86
CA GLY A 100 14.94 -9.85 -2.88
C GLY A 100 15.68 -8.69 -3.53
N PHE A 101 15.27 -7.45 -3.30
CA PHE A 101 15.98 -6.27 -3.79
C PHE A 101 16.98 -5.78 -2.75
N ALA A 102 18.24 -5.57 -3.17
CA ALA A 102 19.30 -5.08 -2.30
C ALA A 102 19.26 -3.54 -2.17
N THR A 103 18.86 -2.84 -3.23
CA THR A 103 18.85 -1.38 -3.31
C THR A 103 17.47 -0.83 -3.69
N TYR A 104 17.25 0.46 -3.39
CA TYR A 104 16.03 1.16 -3.80
C TYR A 104 15.96 1.35 -5.32
N GLU A 105 17.10 1.53 -5.97
CA GLU A 105 17.21 1.68 -7.40
C GLU A 105 16.72 0.44 -8.13
N GLU A 106 17.19 -0.75 -7.70
CA GLU A 106 16.74 -2.03 -8.26
C GLU A 106 15.23 -2.21 -8.11
N TRP A 107 14.70 -1.93 -6.91
CA TRP A 107 13.27 -2.06 -6.65
C TRP A 107 12.45 -1.06 -7.45
N TYR A 108 12.91 0.18 -7.56
CA TYR A 108 12.26 1.23 -8.34
C TYR A 108 12.21 0.91 -9.84
N GLU A 109 13.32 0.44 -10.42
CA GLU A 109 13.34 0.02 -11.82
C GLU A 109 12.44 -1.19 -12.08
N HIS A 110 12.38 -2.13 -11.14
CA HIS A 110 11.42 -3.24 -11.20
C HIS A 110 9.96 -2.74 -11.22
N ILE A 111 9.59 -1.82 -10.33
CA ILE A 111 8.24 -1.24 -10.31
C ILE A 111 7.93 -0.49 -11.61
N LYS A 112 8.90 0.25 -12.15
CA LYS A 112 8.75 0.96 -13.43
C LYS A 112 8.48 -0.01 -14.59
N GLU A 113 9.29 -1.05 -14.70
CA GLU A 113 9.14 -2.03 -15.78
C GLU A 113 7.82 -2.80 -15.65
N TYR A 114 7.47 -3.24 -14.45
CA TYR A 114 6.18 -3.88 -14.18
C TYR A 114 5.00 -2.98 -14.56
N THR A 115 5.04 -1.71 -14.17
CA THR A 115 4.00 -0.73 -14.51
C THR A 115 3.89 -0.52 -16.02
N LYS A 116 5.02 -0.49 -16.73
CA LYS A 116 5.06 -0.37 -18.20
C LYS A 116 4.45 -1.61 -18.86
N GLN A 117 4.81 -2.80 -18.40
CA GLN A 117 4.25 -4.06 -18.91
C GLN A 117 2.74 -4.12 -18.70
N MET A 118 2.25 -3.77 -17.52
CA MET A 118 0.81 -3.71 -17.22
C MET A 118 0.06 -2.75 -18.16
N LYS A 119 0.64 -1.58 -18.43
CA LYS A 119 0.05 -0.63 -19.39
C LYS A 119 0.03 -1.16 -20.81
N LEU A 120 1.08 -1.83 -21.25
CA LEU A 120 1.14 -2.45 -22.57
C LEU A 120 0.11 -3.58 -22.70
N MET A 121 -0.03 -4.43 -21.69
CA MET A 121 -1.05 -5.48 -21.63
C MET A 121 -2.47 -4.90 -21.69
N ALA A 122 -2.73 -3.83 -20.96
CA ALA A 122 -4.03 -3.17 -20.97
C ALA A 122 -4.37 -2.52 -22.34
N LEU A 123 -3.37 -2.16 -23.14
CA LEU A 123 -3.53 -1.58 -24.47
C LEU A 123 -3.59 -2.66 -25.56
N SER A 124 -3.03 -3.85 -25.33
CA SER A 124 -3.11 -4.96 -26.27
C SER A 124 -4.52 -5.53 -26.26
N LYS A 125 -5.23 -5.37 -27.37
CA LYS A 125 -6.54 -5.98 -27.59
C LYS A 125 -6.45 -7.43 -28.07
N GLU A 126 -5.27 -7.92 -28.33
CA GLU A 126 -5.04 -9.29 -28.80
C GLU A 126 -5.02 -10.23 -27.61
N SER A 127 -6.08 -11.01 -27.47
CA SER A 127 -6.05 -12.19 -26.60
C SER A 127 -5.24 -13.26 -27.30
N ASP A 128 -4.14 -13.70 -26.69
CA ASP A 128 -3.44 -14.91 -27.14
C ASP A 128 -4.43 -16.09 -27.02
N PRO A 129 -4.75 -16.82 -28.12
CA PRO A 129 -5.68 -17.96 -28.06
C PRO A 129 -5.20 -19.09 -27.14
N ASN A 130 -3.92 -19.11 -26.77
CA ASN A 130 -3.34 -20.05 -25.79
C ASN A 130 -3.18 -19.48 -24.38
N ALA A 131 -3.66 -18.27 -24.12
CA ALA A 131 -3.57 -17.68 -22.80
C ALA A 131 -4.70 -18.14 -21.87
N VAL A 132 -4.37 -18.24 -20.57
CA VAL A 132 -5.38 -18.42 -19.52
C VAL A 132 -6.02 -17.07 -19.24
N THR A 133 -7.35 -17.02 -19.31
CA THR A 133 -8.12 -15.82 -18.97
C THR A 133 -8.36 -15.79 -17.47
N LEU A 134 -7.90 -14.73 -16.81
CA LEU A 134 -8.24 -14.43 -15.43
C LEU A 134 -9.38 -13.41 -15.42
N ALA A 135 -10.47 -13.76 -14.79
CA ALA A 135 -11.66 -12.91 -14.72
C ALA A 135 -12.26 -12.96 -13.31
N THR A 136 -12.92 -11.87 -12.90
CA THR A 136 -13.80 -11.93 -11.74
C THR A 136 -15.12 -12.57 -12.16
N LEU A 137 -15.85 -13.20 -11.22
CA LEU A 137 -17.17 -13.75 -11.50
C LEU A 137 -18.14 -12.71 -12.10
N HIS A 138 -18.02 -11.44 -11.68
CA HIS A 138 -18.81 -10.36 -12.27
C HIS A 138 -18.45 -10.08 -13.73
N SER A 139 -17.18 -10.12 -14.07
CA SER A 139 -16.70 -9.86 -15.44
C SER A 139 -16.87 -11.06 -16.38
N SER A 140 -17.00 -12.27 -15.84
CA SER A 140 -17.27 -13.49 -16.62
C SER A 140 -18.73 -13.63 -17.02
N LYS A 141 -19.63 -12.82 -16.48
CA LYS A 141 -21.07 -12.91 -16.80
C LYS A 141 -21.35 -12.76 -18.29
N GLY A 142 -21.90 -13.82 -18.89
CA GLY A 142 -22.21 -13.86 -20.31
C GLY A 142 -21.05 -14.30 -21.21
N LEU A 143 -19.91 -14.69 -20.62
CA LEU A 143 -18.83 -15.38 -21.34
C LEU A 143 -18.98 -16.89 -21.18
N GLU A 144 -18.46 -17.64 -22.14
CA GLU A 144 -18.47 -19.09 -22.15
C GLU A 144 -17.04 -19.61 -22.35
N PHE A 145 -16.61 -20.57 -21.51
CA PHE A 145 -15.29 -21.18 -21.57
C PHE A 145 -15.41 -22.71 -21.54
N GLU A 146 -14.54 -23.41 -22.25
CA GLU A 146 -14.51 -24.88 -22.23
C GLU A 146 -14.11 -25.43 -20.85
N ASN A 147 -13.20 -24.77 -20.18
CA ASN A 147 -12.71 -25.16 -18.86
C ASN A 147 -12.70 -23.94 -17.93
N VAL A 148 -13.34 -24.07 -16.79
CA VAL A 148 -13.43 -23.01 -15.78
C VAL A 148 -12.87 -23.53 -14.46
N TYR A 149 -12.01 -22.74 -13.81
CA TYR A 149 -11.48 -23.01 -12.49
C TYR A 149 -11.84 -21.84 -11.58
N ILE A 150 -12.74 -22.07 -10.64
CA ILE A 150 -13.08 -21.09 -9.62
C ILE A 150 -12.12 -21.28 -8.45
N ILE A 151 -11.23 -20.33 -8.26
CA ILE A 151 -10.28 -20.32 -7.15
C ILE A 151 -10.89 -19.58 -5.96
N ASP A 152 -10.37 -19.86 -4.76
CA ASP A 152 -10.78 -19.19 -3.50
C ASP A 152 -12.29 -19.29 -3.20
N ALA A 153 -12.94 -20.36 -3.63
CA ALA A 153 -14.33 -20.67 -3.28
C ALA A 153 -14.43 -21.15 -1.81
N ASN A 154 -13.95 -20.31 -0.90
CA ASN A 154 -13.91 -20.57 0.53
C ASN A 154 -14.82 -19.60 1.26
N GLU A 155 -15.36 -20.05 2.40
CA GLU A 155 -16.18 -19.21 3.27
C GLU A 155 -15.44 -17.93 3.69
N GLY A 156 -16.10 -16.79 3.56
CA GLY A 156 -15.53 -15.46 3.80
C GLY A 156 -14.95 -14.77 2.57
N ILE A 157 -14.64 -15.54 1.50
CA ILE A 157 -14.29 -15.02 0.17
C ILE A 157 -15.51 -15.17 -0.73
N MET A 158 -16.10 -16.36 -0.77
CA MET A 158 -17.34 -16.61 -1.47
C MET A 158 -18.23 -17.61 -0.65
N PRO A 159 -19.31 -17.15 -0.07
CA PRO A 159 -19.83 -15.76 -0.08
C PRO A 159 -18.91 -14.76 0.66
N TYR A 160 -18.93 -13.50 0.21
CA TYR A 160 -18.09 -12.46 0.78
C TYR A 160 -18.42 -12.21 2.27
N LYS A 161 -17.40 -12.10 3.11
CA LYS A 161 -17.54 -11.97 4.57
C LYS A 161 -18.47 -10.83 5.06
N LYS A 162 -18.73 -9.82 4.20
CA LYS A 162 -19.66 -8.71 4.51
C LYS A 162 -21.09 -8.97 4.02
N ALA A 163 -21.33 -10.03 3.28
CA ALA A 163 -22.66 -10.47 2.90
C ALA A 163 -23.34 -11.14 4.09
N VAL A 164 -23.90 -10.35 5.00
CA VAL A 164 -24.49 -10.82 6.28
C VAL A 164 -26.01 -10.96 6.16
N LEU A 165 -26.65 -10.14 5.31
CA LEU A 165 -28.08 -10.22 5.10
C LEU A 165 -28.40 -11.36 4.14
N GLU A 166 -29.53 -12.04 4.37
CA GLU A 166 -29.98 -13.12 3.51
C GLU A 166 -30.06 -12.75 2.02
N LYS A 167 -30.46 -11.50 1.74
CA LYS A 167 -30.47 -10.95 0.39
C LYS A 167 -29.06 -10.88 -0.23
N ASP A 168 -28.07 -10.45 0.54
CA ASP A 168 -26.70 -10.31 0.04
C ASP A 168 -26.07 -11.70 -0.21
N ILE A 169 -26.34 -12.65 0.68
CA ILE A 169 -25.93 -14.06 0.52
C ILE A 169 -26.58 -14.67 -0.73
N GLU A 170 -27.85 -14.35 -1.00
CA GLU A 170 -28.55 -14.82 -2.19
C GLU A 170 -27.97 -14.21 -3.48
N GLU A 171 -27.53 -12.95 -3.45
CA GLU A 171 -26.85 -12.32 -4.58
C GLU A 171 -25.47 -12.96 -4.83
N GLU A 172 -24.68 -13.23 -3.79
CA GLU A 172 -23.42 -13.97 -3.88
C GLU A 172 -23.63 -15.38 -4.45
N ARG A 173 -24.68 -16.07 -4.01
CA ARG A 173 -25.05 -17.39 -4.56
C ARG A 173 -25.41 -17.34 -6.04
N ARG A 174 -26.16 -16.32 -6.48
CA ARG A 174 -26.49 -16.11 -7.90
C ARG A 174 -25.26 -15.80 -8.72
N LEU A 175 -24.35 -14.98 -8.18
CA LEU A 175 -23.08 -14.68 -8.82
C LEU A 175 -22.25 -15.94 -9.04
N PHE A 176 -22.17 -16.80 -8.02
CA PHE A 176 -21.45 -18.08 -8.09
C PHE A 176 -22.10 -19.05 -9.10
N TYR A 177 -23.43 -19.04 -9.21
CA TYR A 177 -24.17 -19.90 -10.16
C TYR A 177 -23.97 -19.47 -11.63
N VAL A 178 -23.73 -18.18 -11.88
CA VAL A 178 -23.59 -17.64 -13.25
C VAL A 178 -22.14 -17.67 -13.73
N GLY A 179 -21.13 -17.67 -12.84
CA GLY A 179 -19.70 -17.82 -13.15
C GLY A 179 -19.31 -19.25 -13.35
#